data_13a4339b45a260c83de1a90b8bf0eb6f
#
_entry.id   13a4339b45a260c83de1a90b8bf0eb6f
#
_cell.length_a   1.000
_cell.length_b   1.000
_cell.length_c   1.000
_cell.angle_alpha   90.00
_cell.angle_beta   90.00
_cell.angle_gamma   90.00
#
_symmetry.space_group_name_H-M   'P 1'
#
loop_
_entity.id
_entity.type
_entity.pdbx_description
1 polymer ?
#
loop_
_entity_poly.entity_id
_entity_poly.type
_entity_poly.pdbx_seq_one_letter_code
_entity_poly.pdbx_strand_id
1 'polypeptide(L)'
;VLSPADDTNKNYADNFIKELNQLGIKPVSIEWYYGRPENISRQFSSIRKVAWSLIPKEDPNSEYLDMEIDSLDALFDVDVADFIDIDEDDKNINKMSRKDSLKVNLKTLDAIYIPINKGDLSFIGTQLPMYNLDTKIIGNESWMDIDILAQDIIGPHLQGLTVLSSEYPNFGTTESSDLDRIYSMGYDHSYFVNLLVKISSTSRRKFRNLLKKGDLYMGASSLIELGGPKNNENKIVRVLEYNRGKMKTIGYFNGTELVKNQSSKK
;
A
#
# COMPACT_ATOMS: atom_id res chain seq x y z
N VAL A 1 4.48 -5.56 8.02
CA VAL A 1 3.11 -5.02 8.04
C VAL A 1 3.02 -3.98 9.14
N LEU A 2 2.46 -2.83 8.87
CA LEU A 2 2.15 -1.80 9.85
C LEU A 2 0.68 -1.40 9.69
N SER A 3 -0.15 -1.56 10.72
CA SER A 3 -1.60 -1.38 10.59
C SER A 3 -2.23 -0.74 11.83
N PRO A 4 -3.27 0.10 11.65
CA PRO A 4 -4.15 0.45 12.75
C PRO A 4 -4.78 -0.81 13.34
N ALA A 5 -5.00 -0.80 14.65
CA ALA A 5 -5.63 -1.92 15.38
C ALA A 5 -7.18 -1.82 15.43
N ASP A 6 -7.79 -1.06 14.50
CA ASP A 6 -9.24 -1.04 14.33
C ASP A 6 -9.72 -2.26 13.53
N ASP A 7 -11.02 -2.58 13.63
CA ASP A 7 -11.60 -3.80 13.04
C ASP A 7 -11.43 -3.86 11.52
N THR A 8 -11.54 -2.73 10.81
CA THR A 8 -11.47 -2.69 9.35
C THR A 8 -10.04 -2.94 8.85
N ASN A 9 -9.07 -2.18 9.37
CA ASN A 9 -7.68 -2.31 8.95
C ASN A 9 -7.04 -3.60 9.45
N LYS A 10 -7.46 -4.08 10.62
CA LYS A 10 -7.07 -5.40 11.11
C LYS A 10 -7.51 -6.50 10.15
N ASN A 11 -8.75 -6.45 9.64
CA ASN A 11 -9.20 -7.40 8.63
C ASN A 11 -8.37 -7.34 7.34
N TYR A 12 -7.99 -6.14 6.88
CA TYR A 12 -7.09 -6.00 5.73
C TYR A 12 -5.72 -6.62 5.99
N ALA A 13 -5.12 -6.33 7.15
CA ALA A 13 -3.81 -6.87 7.52
C ALA A 13 -3.85 -8.39 7.72
N ASP A 14 -4.86 -8.92 8.41
CA ASP A 14 -5.00 -10.36 8.66
C ASP A 14 -5.20 -11.14 7.35
N ASN A 15 -6.02 -10.62 6.42
CA ASN A 15 -6.20 -11.23 5.11
C ASN A 15 -4.91 -11.18 4.29
N PHE A 16 -4.19 -10.06 4.29
CA PHE A 16 -2.90 -9.93 3.63
C PHE A 16 -1.88 -10.94 4.16
N ILE A 17 -1.75 -11.05 5.48
CA ILE A 17 -0.86 -12.02 6.15
C ILE A 17 -1.25 -13.45 5.81
N LYS A 18 -2.55 -13.75 5.79
CA LYS A 18 -3.07 -15.08 5.45
C LYS A 18 -2.69 -15.47 4.02
N GLU A 19 -2.85 -14.57 3.05
CA GLU A 19 -2.49 -14.83 1.65
C GLU A 19 -0.96 -14.97 1.49
N LEU A 20 -0.15 -14.14 2.14
CA LEU A 20 1.30 -14.31 2.16
C LEU A 20 1.71 -15.69 2.68
N ASN A 21 1.11 -16.15 3.78
CA ASN A 21 1.37 -17.48 4.34
C ASN A 21 1.00 -18.61 3.36
N GLN A 22 -0.08 -18.47 2.58
CA GLN A 22 -0.45 -19.45 1.54
C GLN A 22 0.58 -19.50 0.41
N LEU A 23 1.25 -18.37 0.13
CA LEU A 23 2.35 -18.28 -0.84
C LEU A 23 3.70 -18.73 -0.24
N GLY A 24 3.74 -19.16 1.02
CA GLY A 24 4.96 -19.55 1.71
C GLY A 24 5.82 -18.38 2.20
N ILE A 25 5.29 -17.16 2.13
CA ILE A 25 5.97 -15.93 2.56
C ILE A 25 5.53 -15.60 3.99
N LYS A 26 6.49 -15.37 4.88
CA LYS A 26 6.19 -14.93 6.25
C LYS A 26 6.60 -13.48 6.43
N PRO A 27 5.71 -12.61 6.93
CA PRO A 27 6.10 -11.25 7.31
C PRO A 27 7.19 -11.28 8.38
N VAL A 28 8.24 -10.50 8.20
CA VAL A 28 9.36 -10.41 9.16
C VAL A 28 9.03 -9.54 10.35
N SER A 29 8.07 -8.60 10.20
CA SER A 29 7.56 -7.74 11.27
C SER A 29 6.08 -7.46 11.07
N ILE A 30 5.32 -7.45 12.17
CA ILE A 30 3.92 -7.06 12.21
C ILE A 30 3.73 -6.11 13.37
N GLU A 31 3.46 -4.85 13.07
CA GLU A 31 3.32 -3.79 14.05
C GLU A 31 1.90 -3.21 14.02
N TRP A 32 1.35 -2.97 15.21
CA TRP A 32 0.01 -2.40 15.38
C TRP A 32 0.10 -1.06 16.10
N TYR A 33 -0.74 -0.12 15.70
CA TYR A 33 -0.91 1.14 16.42
C TYR A 33 -2.39 1.39 16.75
N TYR A 34 -2.62 2.14 17.83
CA TYR A 34 -3.95 2.46 18.33
C TYR A 34 -4.22 3.95 18.22
N GLY A 35 -5.45 4.31 17.87
CA GLY A 35 -5.85 5.69 17.70
C GLY A 35 -5.25 6.36 16.46
N ARG A 36 -4.99 7.66 16.55
CA ARG A 36 -4.38 8.43 15.46
C ARG A 36 -2.89 8.19 15.36
N PRO A 37 -2.31 8.11 14.15
CA PRO A 37 -0.89 7.83 13.97
C PRO A 37 0.00 9.08 14.13
N GLU A 38 -0.31 9.95 15.09
CA GLU A 38 0.47 11.16 15.39
C GLU A 38 1.87 10.82 15.88
N ASN A 39 2.01 9.71 16.58
CA ASN A 39 3.30 9.21 17.05
C ASN A 39 3.35 7.68 16.95
N ILE A 40 3.87 7.17 15.85
CA ILE A 40 4.12 5.73 15.60
C ILE A 40 5.62 5.43 15.54
N SER A 41 6.43 6.26 16.18
CA SER A 41 7.89 6.14 16.21
C SER A 41 8.36 4.78 16.75
N ARG A 42 7.67 4.25 17.76
CA ARG A 42 7.97 2.92 18.31
C ARG A 42 7.81 1.82 17.25
N GLN A 43 6.75 1.85 16.47
CA GLN A 43 6.47 0.85 15.43
C GLN A 43 7.50 0.95 14.29
N PHE A 44 7.79 2.15 13.81
CA PHE A 44 8.83 2.33 12.80
C PHE A 44 10.21 1.95 13.30
N SER A 45 10.54 2.27 14.55
CA SER A 45 11.80 1.86 15.17
C SER A 45 11.92 0.33 15.25
N SER A 46 10.83 -0.36 15.59
CA SER A 46 10.78 -1.82 15.58
C SER A 46 11.01 -2.38 14.18
N ILE A 47 10.33 -1.84 13.17
CA ILE A 47 10.52 -2.24 11.77
C ILE A 47 11.98 -1.99 11.33
N ARG A 48 12.56 -0.82 11.68
CA ARG A 48 13.94 -0.51 11.35
C ARG A 48 14.93 -1.47 12.05
N LYS A 49 14.68 -1.81 13.32
CA LYS A 49 15.50 -2.81 14.04
C LYS A 49 15.50 -4.17 13.33
N VAL A 50 14.34 -4.61 12.84
CA VAL A 50 14.23 -5.83 12.04
C VAL A 50 14.98 -5.68 10.71
N ALA A 51 14.79 -4.58 9.99
CA ALA A 51 15.51 -4.31 8.75
C ALA A 51 17.03 -4.34 8.94
N TRP A 52 17.52 -3.78 10.04
CA TRP A 52 18.94 -3.79 10.40
C TRP A 52 19.45 -5.20 10.67
N SER A 53 18.67 -6.05 11.35
CA SER A 53 19.07 -7.42 11.65
C SER A 53 19.16 -8.33 10.40
N LEU A 54 18.55 -7.91 9.29
CA LEU A 54 18.60 -8.63 8.02
C LEU A 54 19.82 -8.28 7.16
N ILE A 55 20.68 -7.35 7.59
CA ILE A 55 21.92 -7.04 6.88
C ILE A 55 22.84 -8.27 6.93
N PRO A 56 23.37 -8.73 5.78
CA PRO A 56 24.33 -9.83 5.77
C PRO A 56 25.57 -9.50 6.59
N LYS A 57 25.93 -10.37 7.52
CA LYS A 57 27.08 -10.14 8.43
C LYS A 57 28.45 -10.23 7.74
N GLU A 58 28.51 -10.75 6.53
CA GLU A 58 29.77 -11.05 5.82
C GLU A 58 30.23 -9.95 4.85
N ASP A 59 29.38 -8.95 4.56
CA ASP A 59 29.74 -7.86 3.65
C ASP A 59 29.27 -6.49 4.20
N PRO A 60 30.14 -5.81 4.99
CA PRO A 60 29.83 -4.48 5.51
C PRO A 60 29.74 -3.37 4.43
N ASN A 61 30.18 -3.66 3.19
CA ASN A 61 30.08 -2.75 2.03
C ASN A 61 29.00 -3.20 1.04
N SER A 62 28.05 -4.02 1.47
CA SER A 62 26.99 -4.49 0.60
C SER A 62 26.09 -3.33 0.14
N GLU A 63 25.49 -3.46 -1.04
CA GLU A 63 24.55 -2.49 -1.59
C GLU A 63 23.28 -2.24 -0.74
N TYR A 64 23.14 -2.97 0.39
CA TYR A 64 22.09 -2.74 1.38
C TYR A 64 22.35 -1.53 2.28
N LEU A 65 23.58 -1.00 2.27
CA LEU A 65 24.00 0.17 3.03
C LEU A 65 24.29 1.31 2.05
N ASP A 66 23.30 2.14 1.79
CA ASP A 66 23.50 3.39 1.05
C ASP A 66 23.65 4.53 2.05
N MET A 67 24.87 5.07 2.16
CA MET A 67 25.20 6.17 3.07
C MET A 67 24.95 7.53 2.41
N GLU A 68 23.85 7.73 1.76
CA GLU A 68 23.41 9.08 1.42
C GLU A 68 22.97 9.80 2.68
N ILE A 69 23.81 10.72 3.12
CA ILE A 69 23.49 11.66 4.21
C ILE A 69 22.44 12.62 3.66
N ASP A 70 21.19 12.26 3.81
CA ASP A 70 20.12 13.18 3.44
C ASP A 70 19.94 14.21 4.57
N SER A 71 19.82 15.47 4.17
CA SER A 71 19.79 16.66 5.04
C SER A 71 18.50 16.82 5.85
N LEU A 72 17.78 15.73 6.13
CA LEU A 72 16.56 15.76 6.94
C LEU A 72 16.80 16.16 8.39
N ASP A 73 18.00 15.87 8.94
CA ASP A 73 18.39 16.37 10.27
C ASP A 73 18.37 17.92 10.38
N ALA A 74 18.57 18.60 9.23
CA ALA A 74 18.54 20.06 9.19
C ALA A 74 17.13 20.65 9.09
N LEU A 75 16.15 19.84 8.68
CA LEU A 75 14.78 20.31 8.44
C LEU A 75 13.91 20.24 9.71
N PHE A 76 14.17 19.29 10.60
CA PHE A 76 13.26 19.00 11.72
C PHE A 76 13.83 19.29 13.10
N ASP A 77 15.14 19.54 13.25
CA ASP A 77 15.83 19.81 14.55
C ASP A 77 15.33 18.88 15.71
N VAL A 78 14.86 17.67 15.32
CA VAL A 78 14.34 16.66 16.25
C VAL A 78 15.38 15.58 16.37
N ASP A 79 15.96 15.44 17.53
CA ASP A 79 16.88 14.33 17.84
C ASP A 79 16.07 13.01 17.90
N VAL A 80 15.89 12.37 16.74
CA VAL A 80 15.19 11.06 16.61
C VAL A 80 15.88 9.99 17.46
N ALA A 81 17.15 10.21 17.82
CA ALA A 81 17.92 9.30 18.67
C ALA A 81 17.32 9.11 20.07
N ASP A 82 16.61 10.10 20.59
CA ASP A 82 15.98 10.03 21.92
C ASP A 82 14.74 9.12 21.96
N PHE A 83 14.20 8.75 20.80
CA PHE A 83 13.01 7.89 20.70
C PHE A 83 13.32 6.43 20.35
N ILE A 84 14.58 6.10 20.09
CA ILE A 84 14.97 4.75 19.63
C ILE A 84 15.79 4.07 20.73
N ASP A 85 15.15 3.18 21.49
CA ASP A 85 15.81 2.25 22.39
C ASP A 85 16.44 1.11 21.60
N ILE A 86 17.71 1.27 21.20
CA ILE A 86 18.49 0.18 20.59
C ILE A 86 19.29 -0.45 21.73
N ASP A 87 19.01 -1.72 22.04
CA ASP A 87 19.73 -2.47 23.07
C ASP A 87 21.24 -2.50 22.76
N GLU A 88 22.07 -2.27 23.79
CA GLU A 88 23.54 -2.20 23.69
C GLU A 88 24.22 -3.52 23.34
N ASP A 89 23.48 -4.64 23.19
CA ASP A 89 24.05 -5.97 23.04
C ASP A 89 24.54 -6.35 21.62
N ASP A 90 24.32 -5.49 20.60
CA ASP A 90 24.83 -5.71 19.24
C ASP A 90 26.29 -5.22 19.09
N LYS A 91 27.20 -5.77 19.89
CA LYS A 91 28.63 -5.40 19.92
C LYS A 91 29.44 -5.78 18.68
N ASN A 92 28.81 -6.31 17.62
CA ASN A 92 29.53 -6.91 16.47
C ASN A 92 29.43 -6.16 15.16
N ILE A 93 28.73 -5.02 15.09
CA ILE A 93 28.76 -4.19 13.88
C ILE A 93 29.75 -3.06 14.13
N ASN A 94 30.96 -3.29 13.64
CA ASN A 94 32.14 -2.42 13.66
C ASN A 94 31.88 -0.93 13.92
N LYS A 95 32.08 -0.50 15.19
CA LYS A 95 32.45 0.90 15.58
C LYS A 95 31.58 2.05 15.05
N MET A 96 30.42 1.77 14.43
CA MET A 96 29.51 2.82 14.00
C MET A 96 28.81 3.42 15.20
N SER A 97 28.81 4.75 15.32
CA SER A 97 28.06 5.44 16.37
C SER A 97 26.56 5.18 16.22
N ARG A 98 25.81 5.17 17.34
CA ARG A 98 24.33 5.08 17.31
C ARG A 98 23.71 6.13 16.38
N LYS A 99 24.22 7.37 16.40
CA LYS A 99 23.77 8.46 15.52
C LYS A 99 24.06 8.15 14.04
N ASP A 100 25.18 7.56 13.74
CA ASP A 100 25.53 7.21 12.34
C ASP A 100 24.71 6.04 11.84
N SER A 101 24.37 5.08 12.70
CA SER A 101 23.49 3.95 12.31
C SER A 101 22.10 4.39 11.92
N LEU A 102 21.60 5.51 12.44
CA LEU A 102 20.29 6.07 12.07
C LEU A 102 20.29 6.73 10.70
N LYS A 103 21.45 7.20 10.22
CA LYS A 103 21.61 7.83 8.90
C LYS A 103 21.70 6.83 7.76
N VAL A 104 21.92 5.56 8.07
CA VAL A 104 22.05 4.51 7.05
C VAL A 104 20.70 4.23 6.41
N ASN A 105 20.64 4.31 5.09
CA ASN A 105 19.47 3.91 4.31
C ASN A 105 19.41 2.39 4.15
N LEU A 106 18.35 1.75 4.67
CA LEU A 106 18.21 0.30 4.70
C LEU A 106 17.36 -0.19 3.54
N LYS A 107 17.93 -1.07 2.70
CA LYS A 107 17.28 -1.71 1.54
C LYS A 107 16.95 -3.20 1.79
N THR A 108 16.93 -3.64 3.03
CA THR A 108 16.77 -5.06 3.40
C THR A 108 15.32 -5.54 3.42
N LEU A 109 14.36 -4.62 3.35
CA LEU A 109 12.94 -4.93 3.27
C LEU A 109 12.43 -4.71 1.85
N ASP A 110 11.88 -5.74 1.23
CA ASP A 110 11.30 -5.65 -0.12
C ASP A 110 10.07 -4.73 -0.16
N ALA A 111 9.19 -4.85 0.84
CA ALA A 111 7.98 -4.05 0.92
C ALA A 111 7.42 -3.95 2.34
N ILE A 112 6.71 -2.86 2.61
CA ILE A 112 5.89 -2.69 3.81
C ILE A 112 4.43 -2.48 3.37
N TYR A 113 3.51 -3.34 3.86
CA TYR A 113 2.08 -3.13 3.69
C TYR A 113 1.54 -2.27 4.82
N ILE A 114 0.95 -1.13 4.47
CA ILE A 114 0.44 -0.14 5.43
C ILE A 114 -1.00 0.23 5.03
N PRO A 115 -2.02 -0.52 5.46
CA PRO A 115 -3.40 -0.05 5.38
C PRO A 115 -3.60 1.11 6.36
N ILE A 116 -4.25 2.17 5.93
CA ILE A 116 -4.49 3.38 6.73
C ILE A 116 -5.96 3.78 6.69
N ASN A 117 -6.39 4.58 7.67
CA ASN A 117 -7.67 5.25 7.62
C ASN A 117 -7.60 6.53 6.77
N LYS A 118 -8.77 6.97 6.28
CA LYS A 118 -8.86 8.26 5.59
C LYS A 118 -8.43 9.39 6.54
N GLY A 119 -7.49 10.22 6.10
CA GLY A 119 -6.92 11.30 6.88
C GLY A 119 -5.63 10.97 7.64
N ASP A 120 -5.23 9.70 7.72
CA ASP A 120 -4.00 9.30 8.40
C ASP A 120 -2.74 9.50 7.53
N LEU A 121 -2.94 9.71 6.22
CA LEU A 121 -1.85 9.80 5.24
C LEU A 121 -0.84 10.90 5.59
N SER A 122 -1.31 12.08 6.00
CA SER A 122 -0.42 13.20 6.36
C SER A 122 0.51 12.87 7.53
N PHE A 123 0.01 12.13 8.52
CA PHE A 123 0.80 11.75 9.69
C PHE A 123 1.83 10.66 9.35
N ILE A 124 1.42 9.64 8.62
CA ILE A 124 2.30 8.52 8.27
C ILE A 124 3.31 8.94 7.21
N GLY A 125 2.86 9.69 6.20
CA GLY A 125 3.70 10.16 5.10
C GLY A 125 4.85 11.06 5.55
N THR A 126 4.65 11.87 6.58
CA THR A 126 5.71 12.72 7.16
C THR A 126 6.69 11.95 8.04
N GLN A 127 6.26 10.85 8.68
CA GLN A 127 7.12 10.07 9.57
C GLN A 127 7.97 9.05 8.82
N LEU A 128 7.49 8.49 7.72
CA LEU A 128 8.19 7.45 6.93
C LEU A 128 9.65 7.83 6.57
N PRO A 129 9.91 9.04 6.04
CA PRO A 129 11.26 9.43 5.66
C PRO A 129 12.28 9.44 6.80
N MET A 130 11.81 9.71 8.03
CA MET A 130 12.66 9.83 9.22
C MET A 130 13.38 8.52 9.59
N TYR A 131 12.93 7.40 9.05
CA TYR A 131 13.48 6.08 9.40
C TYR A 131 14.42 5.51 8.34
N ASN A 132 14.70 6.24 7.26
CA ASN A 132 15.65 5.84 6.21
C ASN A 132 15.47 4.37 5.78
N LEU A 133 14.24 4.01 5.42
CA LEU A 133 13.87 2.70 4.90
C LEU A 133 13.60 2.84 3.40
N ASP A 134 14.51 2.35 2.58
CA ASP A 134 14.31 2.25 1.13
C ASP A 134 13.57 0.95 0.82
N THR A 135 12.26 1.04 0.85
CA THR A 135 11.36 -0.10 0.72
C THR A 135 10.11 0.30 -0.04
N LYS A 136 9.51 -0.64 -0.74
CA LYS A 136 8.26 -0.41 -1.45
C LYS A 136 7.09 -0.32 -0.48
N ILE A 137 6.35 0.77 -0.53
CA ILE A 137 5.12 0.91 0.25
C ILE A 137 3.93 0.37 -0.55
N ILE A 138 3.14 -0.48 0.10
CA ILE A 138 1.89 -1.00 -0.43
C ILE A 138 0.76 -0.52 0.48
N GLY A 139 -0.24 0.14 -0.08
CA GLY A 139 -1.34 0.74 0.67
C GLY A 139 -2.72 0.36 0.14
N ASN A 140 -3.74 0.71 0.92
CA ASN A 140 -5.15 0.65 0.54
C ASN A 140 -5.60 1.95 -0.15
N GLU A 141 -6.87 2.06 -0.47
CA GLU A 141 -7.47 3.22 -1.16
C GLU A 141 -7.30 4.55 -0.42
N SER A 142 -7.15 4.54 0.91
CA SER A 142 -6.94 5.74 1.71
C SER A 142 -5.64 6.49 1.41
N TRP A 143 -4.70 5.86 0.70
CA TRP A 143 -3.48 6.49 0.20
C TRP A 143 -3.68 7.34 -1.06
N MET A 144 -4.88 7.36 -1.65
CA MET A 144 -5.14 8.07 -2.92
C MET A 144 -5.48 9.55 -2.76
N ASP A 145 -5.07 10.20 -1.70
CA ASP A 145 -5.19 11.64 -1.51
C ASP A 145 -4.05 12.36 -2.22
N ILE A 146 -4.33 12.80 -3.46
CA ILE A 146 -3.31 13.43 -4.32
C ILE A 146 -2.84 14.78 -3.75
N ASP A 147 -3.70 15.52 -3.08
CA ASP A 147 -3.35 16.82 -2.52
C ASP A 147 -2.31 16.68 -1.38
N ILE A 148 -2.45 15.62 -0.58
CA ILE A 148 -1.45 15.30 0.45
C ILE A 148 -0.20 14.71 -0.20
N LEU A 149 -0.34 13.77 -1.14
CA LEU A 149 0.80 13.16 -1.83
C LEU A 149 1.61 14.16 -2.67
N ALA A 150 1.01 15.27 -3.12
CA ALA A 150 1.70 16.31 -3.88
C ALA A 150 2.54 17.27 -3.00
N GLN A 151 2.45 17.17 -1.67
CA GLN A 151 3.22 18.01 -0.77
C GLN A 151 4.73 17.68 -0.85
N ASP A 152 5.58 18.69 -0.86
CA ASP A 152 7.04 18.55 -1.01
C ASP A 152 7.69 17.70 0.10
N ILE A 153 7.08 17.67 1.28
CA ILE A 153 7.55 16.91 2.44
C ILE A 153 7.19 15.41 2.33
N ILE A 154 6.15 15.06 1.58
CA ILE A 154 5.61 13.70 1.52
C ILE A 154 5.89 13.05 0.17
N GLY A 155 5.56 13.72 -0.91
CA GLY A 155 5.56 13.16 -2.25
C GLY A 155 6.89 12.58 -2.73
N PRO A 156 8.03 13.26 -2.55
CA PRO A 156 9.34 12.74 -2.96
C PRO A 156 9.68 11.39 -2.33
N HIS A 157 9.28 11.17 -1.08
CA HIS A 157 9.58 9.97 -0.30
C HIS A 157 8.62 8.79 -0.53
N LEU A 158 7.51 9.04 -1.22
CA LEU A 158 6.51 8.03 -1.56
C LEU A 158 6.51 7.64 -3.04
N GLN A 159 7.60 7.92 -3.75
CA GLN A 159 7.72 7.48 -5.15
C GLN A 159 7.69 5.95 -5.23
N GLY A 160 6.88 5.41 -6.15
CA GLY A 160 6.69 3.97 -6.25
C GLY A 160 5.66 3.37 -5.27
N LEU A 161 5.01 4.20 -4.42
CA LEU A 161 3.88 3.76 -3.60
C LEU A 161 2.88 3.01 -4.47
N THR A 162 2.57 1.79 -4.08
CA THR A 162 1.60 0.94 -4.78
C THR A 162 0.30 0.91 -4.00
N VAL A 163 -0.79 1.30 -4.64
CA VAL A 163 -2.12 1.29 -4.04
C VAL A 163 -2.98 0.24 -4.70
N LEU A 164 -3.65 -0.56 -3.87
CA LEU A 164 -4.64 -1.53 -4.29
C LEU A 164 -6.03 -0.93 -4.12
N SER A 165 -6.81 -0.89 -5.22
CA SER A 165 -8.15 -0.32 -5.22
C SER A 165 -9.13 -1.17 -6.02
N SER A 166 -10.34 -1.31 -5.50
CA SER A 166 -11.46 -1.90 -6.23
C SER A 166 -12.13 -0.90 -7.18
N GLU A 167 -11.80 0.39 -7.06
CA GLU A 167 -12.47 1.49 -7.74
C GLU A 167 -11.56 2.23 -8.71
N TYR A 168 -12.17 2.96 -9.64
CA TYR A 168 -11.48 3.92 -10.48
C TYR A 168 -11.48 5.27 -9.75
N PRO A 169 -10.33 5.78 -9.30
CA PRO A 169 -10.28 7.15 -8.87
C PRO A 169 -10.55 8.04 -10.08
N ASN A 170 -11.54 8.90 -10.00
CA ASN A 170 -11.73 9.98 -10.96
C ASN A 170 -10.60 10.99 -10.75
N PHE A 171 -9.44 10.70 -11.39
CA PHE A 171 -8.32 11.62 -11.39
C PHE A 171 -8.64 12.82 -12.29
N GLY A 172 -9.01 13.91 -11.72
CA GLY A 172 -9.17 15.15 -12.47
C GLY A 172 -10.12 16.16 -11.90
N THR A 173 -10.86 15.82 -10.84
CA THR A 173 -11.66 16.83 -10.14
C THR A 173 -11.34 16.77 -8.65
N THR A 174 -10.72 17.81 -8.16
CA THR A 174 -10.42 18.08 -6.75
C THR A 174 -11.65 18.07 -5.83
N GLU A 175 -12.84 17.79 -6.35
CA GLU A 175 -14.12 17.90 -5.65
C GLU A 175 -15.04 16.69 -5.82
N SER A 176 -14.54 15.50 -6.22
CA SER A 176 -15.42 14.34 -6.20
C SER A 176 -15.76 13.98 -4.75
N SER A 177 -16.96 14.34 -4.33
CA SER A 177 -17.49 14.01 -3.00
C SER A 177 -17.61 12.48 -2.86
N ASP A 178 -17.57 11.97 -1.63
CA ASP A 178 -17.85 10.57 -1.36
C ASP A 178 -19.22 10.14 -1.94
N LEU A 179 -20.14 11.08 -2.10
CA LEU A 179 -21.44 10.87 -2.74
C LEU A 179 -21.33 10.59 -4.23
N ASP A 180 -20.48 11.33 -4.96
CA ASP A 180 -20.25 11.10 -6.40
C ASP A 180 -19.64 9.73 -6.66
N ARG A 181 -18.75 9.32 -5.77
CA ARG A 181 -18.13 8.00 -5.80
C ARG A 181 -19.17 6.89 -5.60
N ILE A 182 -20.01 6.99 -4.57
CA ILE A 182 -21.08 6.02 -4.27
C ILE A 182 -22.11 6.00 -5.42
N TYR A 183 -22.45 7.17 -5.96
CA TYR A 183 -23.36 7.27 -7.09
C TYR A 183 -22.81 6.56 -8.34
N SER A 184 -21.56 6.83 -8.70
CA SER A 184 -20.91 6.22 -9.87
C SER A 184 -20.78 4.70 -9.73
N MET A 185 -20.43 4.22 -8.54
CA MET A 185 -20.36 2.79 -8.25
C MET A 185 -21.76 2.14 -8.33
N GLY A 186 -22.78 2.78 -7.76
CA GLY A 186 -24.17 2.32 -7.83
C GLY A 186 -24.67 2.26 -9.27
N TYR A 187 -24.34 3.25 -10.09
CA TYR A 187 -24.66 3.28 -11.51
C TYR A 187 -24.04 2.10 -12.25
N ASP A 188 -22.74 1.87 -12.10
CA ASP A 188 -22.01 0.77 -12.76
C ASP A 188 -22.57 -0.60 -12.37
N HIS A 189 -22.81 -0.83 -11.09
CA HIS A 189 -23.39 -2.08 -10.60
C HIS A 189 -24.79 -2.30 -11.16
N SER A 190 -25.63 -1.26 -11.17
CA SER A 190 -26.98 -1.35 -11.74
C SER A 190 -26.97 -1.61 -13.22
N TYR A 191 -26.07 -0.94 -13.94
CA TYR A 191 -25.91 -1.15 -15.38
C TYR A 191 -25.41 -2.56 -15.71
N PHE A 192 -24.42 -3.05 -14.97
CA PHE A 192 -23.92 -4.43 -15.10
C PHE A 192 -25.03 -5.47 -14.90
N VAL A 193 -25.80 -5.35 -13.83
CA VAL A 193 -26.94 -6.25 -13.58
C VAL A 193 -27.99 -6.17 -14.71
N ASN A 194 -28.33 -4.97 -15.15
CA ASN A 194 -29.27 -4.76 -16.26
C ASN A 194 -28.78 -5.40 -17.57
N LEU A 195 -27.48 -5.26 -17.88
CA LEU A 195 -26.87 -5.91 -19.04
C LEU A 195 -27.03 -7.43 -18.98
N LEU A 196 -26.70 -8.05 -17.82
CA LEU A 196 -26.84 -9.49 -17.62
C LEU A 196 -28.28 -9.95 -17.72
N VAL A 197 -29.24 -9.20 -17.18
CA VAL A 197 -30.67 -9.49 -17.28
C VAL A 197 -31.13 -9.46 -18.74
N LYS A 198 -30.72 -8.46 -19.51
CA LYS A 198 -31.04 -8.38 -20.96
C LYS A 198 -30.49 -9.59 -21.73
N ILE A 199 -29.24 -9.95 -21.54
CA ILE A 199 -28.60 -11.08 -22.21
C ILE A 199 -29.23 -12.42 -21.79
N SER A 200 -29.61 -12.57 -20.53
CA SER A 200 -30.22 -13.78 -19.99
C SER A 200 -31.67 -13.98 -20.41
N SER A 201 -32.29 -12.96 -21.02
CA SER A 201 -33.71 -12.96 -21.39
C SER A 201 -34.59 -13.30 -20.18
N THR A 202 -34.30 -12.72 -19.00
CA THR A 202 -34.97 -12.92 -17.72
C THR A 202 -34.92 -14.34 -17.14
N SER A 203 -34.21 -15.27 -17.78
CA SER A 203 -34.04 -16.63 -17.27
C SER A 203 -33.03 -16.69 -16.13
N ARG A 204 -33.46 -17.05 -14.90
CA ARG A 204 -32.59 -17.20 -13.73
C ARG A 204 -31.43 -18.17 -13.96
N ARG A 205 -31.65 -19.26 -14.71
CA ARG A 205 -30.59 -20.23 -15.05
C ARG A 205 -29.53 -19.61 -15.97
N LYS A 206 -29.94 -18.90 -17.02
CA LYS A 206 -29.03 -18.22 -17.92
C LYS A 206 -28.26 -17.11 -17.18
N PHE A 207 -28.93 -16.29 -16.38
CA PHE A 207 -28.31 -15.25 -15.58
C PHE A 207 -27.22 -15.82 -14.66
N ARG A 208 -27.52 -16.88 -13.92
CA ARG A 208 -26.54 -17.57 -13.06
C ARG A 208 -25.34 -18.11 -13.84
N ASN A 209 -25.58 -18.63 -15.06
CA ASN A 209 -24.48 -19.12 -15.89
C ASN A 209 -23.59 -17.98 -16.41
N LEU A 210 -24.17 -16.83 -16.76
CA LEU A 210 -23.41 -15.63 -17.13
C LEU A 210 -22.53 -15.12 -15.97
N LEU A 211 -23.08 -15.06 -14.75
CA LEU A 211 -22.29 -14.70 -13.56
C LEU A 211 -21.13 -15.68 -13.34
N LYS A 212 -21.36 -16.99 -13.51
CA LYS A 212 -20.31 -18.00 -13.33
C LYS A 212 -19.21 -17.93 -14.41
N LYS A 213 -19.55 -17.49 -15.61
CA LYS A 213 -18.60 -17.33 -16.70
C LYS A 213 -17.54 -16.27 -16.35
N GLY A 214 -17.94 -15.22 -15.60
CA GLY A 214 -17.03 -14.23 -15.08
C GLY A 214 -16.41 -13.36 -16.16
N ASP A 215 -17.20 -12.91 -17.14
CA ASP A 215 -16.71 -11.94 -18.12
C ASP A 215 -16.44 -10.60 -17.42
N LEU A 216 -15.27 -10.01 -17.69
CA LEU A 216 -14.87 -8.71 -17.15
C LEU A 216 -15.80 -7.60 -17.66
N TYR A 217 -16.43 -6.88 -16.75
CA TYR A 217 -17.17 -5.67 -17.04
C TYR A 217 -16.34 -4.45 -16.65
N MET A 218 -16.17 -3.54 -17.59
CA MET A 218 -15.48 -2.26 -17.39
C MET A 218 -16.51 -1.13 -17.33
N GLY A 219 -16.84 -0.68 -16.13
CA GLY A 219 -17.70 0.47 -15.89
C GLY A 219 -16.95 1.79 -15.93
N ALA A 220 -17.65 2.89 -15.64
CA ALA A 220 -17.05 4.22 -15.54
C ALA A 220 -16.15 4.37 -14.32
N SER A 221 -16.54 3.76 -13.20
CA SER A 221 -15.84 3.83 -11.92
C SER A 221 -15.38 2.46 -11.40
N SER A 222 -16.01 1.38 -11.84
CA SER A 222 -15.81 0.04 -11.31
C SER A 222 -15.34 -0.96 -12.36
N LEU A 223 -14.49 -1.89 -11.93
CA LEU A 223 -14.21 -3.12 -12.66
C LEU A 223 -14.90 -4.27 -11.94
N ILE A 224 -15.66 -5.11 -12.67
CA ILE A 224 -16.45 -6.19 -12.07
C ILE A 224 -16.17 -7.50 -12.80
N GLU A 225 -15.72 -8.51 -12.05
CA GLU A 225 -15.58 -9.88 -12.52
C GLU A 225 -16.01 -10.84 -11.40
N LEU A 226 -17.13 -11.51 -11.58
CA LEU A 226 -17.77 -12.35 -10.58
C LEU A 226 -17.68 -13.86 -10.91
N GLY A 227 -16.63 -14.31 -11.56
CA GLY A 227 -16.47 -15.72 -11.96
C GLY A 227 -16.00 -16.65 -10.85
N GLY A 228 -16.10 -17.98 -11.10
CA GLY A 228 -15.55 -19.01 -10.25
C GLY A 228 -16.54 -19.66 -9.25
N PRO A 229 -16.06 -20.45 -8.28
CA PRO A 229 -16.90 -21.23 -7.38
C PRO A 229 -17.72 -20.37 -6.41
N LYS A 230 -17.19 -19.22 -6.01
CA LYS A 230 -17.86 -18.20 -5.20
C LYS A 230 -18.11 -16.98 -6.09
N ASN A 231 -19.17 -17.01 -6.87
CA ASN A 231 -19.50 -15.95 -7.82
C ASN A 231 -20.21 -14.73 -7.21
N ASN A 232 -20.05 -14.49 -5.93
CA ASN A 232 -20.61 -13.38 -5.17
C ASN A 232 -19.53 -12.35 -4.74
N GLU A 233 -18.29 -12.57 -5.12
CA GLU A 233 -17.18 -11.69 -4.78
C GLU A 233 -16.55 -11.14 -6.06
N ASN A 234 -16.32 -9.83 -6.09
CA ASN A 234 -15.54 -9.21 -7.17
C ASN A 234 -14.06 -9.57 -7.00
N LYS A 235 -13.46 -10.14 -8.04
CA LYS A 235 -12.07 -10.62 -8.00
C LYS A 235 -11.07 -9.59 -8.49
N ILE A 236 -11.56 -8.57 -9.16
CA ILE A 236 -10.69 -7.58 -9.77
C ILE A 236 -10.24 -6.57 -8.73
N VAL A 237 -8.92 -6.41 -8.65
CA VAL A 237 -8.28 -5.35 -7.89
C VAL A 237 -7.39 -4.56 -8.85
N ARG A 238 -7.58 -3.26 -8.89
CA ARG A 238 -6.72 -2.36 -9.65
C ARG A 238 -5.44 -2.09 -8.89
N VAL A 239 -4.33 -2.06 -9.61
CA VAL A 239 -3.02 -1.74 -9.06
C VAL A 239 -2.60 -0.38 -9.61
N LEU A 240 -2.42 0.56 -8.71
CA LEU A 240 -2.03 1.93 -8.98
C LEU A 240 -0.62 2.16 -8.46
N GLU A 241 0.13 3.06 -9.09
CA GLU A 241 1.44 3.49 -8.64
C GLU A 241 1.51 5.01 -8.61
N TYR A 242 1.97 5.56 -7.50
CA TYR A 242 2.25 6.98 -7.37
C TYR A 242 3.63 7.30 -7.93
N ASN A 243 3.68 8.24 -8.87
CA ASN A 243 4.93 8.69 -9.45
C ASN A 243 4.81 10.14 -9.93
N ARG A 244 5.75 11.01 -9.48
CA ARG A 244 5.86 12.41 -9.87
C ARG A 244 4.55 13.19 -9.75
N GLY A 245 3.92 13.14 -8.57
CA GLY A 245 2.68 13.85 -8.30
C GLY A 245 1.42 13.27 -8.96
N LYS A 246 1.51 12.06 -9.53
CA LYS A 246 0.39 11.43 -10.23
C LYS A 246 0.25 9.97 -9.84
N MET A 247 -1.00 9.55 -9.69
CA MET A 247 -1.34 8.16 -9.53
C MET A 247 -1.63 7.55 -10.91
N LYS A 248 -0.97 6.45 -11.27
CA LYS A 248 -1.16 5.77 -12.56
C LYS A 248 -1.63 4.35 -12.34
N THR A 249 -2.62 3.91 -13.13
CA THR A 249 -2.98 2.50 -13.17
C THR A 249 -1.90 1.73 -13.93
N ILE A 250 -1.21 0.81 -13.26
CA ILE A 250 -0.21 -0.07 -13.88
C ILE A 250 -0.82 -1.37 -14.38
N GLY A 251 -1.97 -1.77 -13.85
CA GLY A 251 -2.70 -2.95 -14.26
C GLY A 251 -3.85 -3.27 -13.32
N TYR A 252 -4.38 -4.45 -13.47
CA TYR A 252 -5.35 -5.03 -12.56
C TYR A 252 -5.01 -6.48 -12.26
N PHE A 253 -5.29 -6.89 -11.04
CA PHE A 253 -5.15 -8.27 -10.60
C PHE A 253 -6.52 -8.96 -10.65
N ASN A 254 -6.60 -10.11 -11.31
CA ASN A 254 -7.86 -10.84 -11.53
C ASN A 254 -8.04 -12.04 -10.60
N GLY A 255 -7.30 -12.06 -9.50
CA GLY A 255 -7.29 -13.17 -8.54
C GLY A 255 -6.25 -14.27 -8.84
N THR A 256 -5.60 -14.23 -10.01
CA THR A 256 -4.54 -15.17 -10.42
C THR A 256 -3.28 -14.47 -10.90
N GLU A 257 -3.41 -13.43 -11.72
CA GLU A 257 -2.28 -12.74 -12.33
C GLU A 257 -2.51 -11.23 -12.45
N LEU A 258 -1.41 -10.49 -12.54
CA LEU A 258 -1.43 -9.07 -12.83
C LEU A 258 -1.51 -8.85 -14.34
N VAL A 259 -2.67 -8.42 -14.82
CA VAL A 259 -2.86 -8.01 -16.20
C VAL A 259 -2.41 -6.57 -16.36
N LYS A 260 -1.28 -6.36 -17.02
CA LYS A 260 -0.72 -5.02 -17.24
C LYS A 260 -1.54 -4.23 -18.26
N ASN A 261 -1.74 -2.96 -18.00
CA ASN A 261 -2.41 -2.06 -18.95
C ASN A 261 -1.52 -1.89 -20.20
N GLN A 262 -1.98 -2.26 -21.38
CA GLN A 262 -1.21 -2.16 -22.62
C GLN A 262 -1.09 -0.72 -23.17
N SER A 263 -1.59 0.29 -22.47
CA SER A 263 -1.71 1.68 -22.95
C SER A 263 -0.45 2.55 -22.85
N SER A 264 0.74 1.98 -22.66
CA SER A 264 1.98 2.78 -22.57
C SER A 264 2.95 2.59 -23.76
N LYS A 265 2.44 2.17 -24.93
CA LYS A 265 3.19 2.25 -26.19
C LYS A 265 2.45 3.19 -27.16
N LYS A 266 2.62 4.48 -26.98
CA LYS A 266 2.51 5.49 -28.05
C LYS A 266 3.44 6.66 -27.72
#